data_42d9f9f229fc20419c5556c9de51fc24
#
_entry.id   42d9f9f229fc20419c5556c9de51fc24
#
_cell.length_a   1.000
_cell.length_b   1.000
_cell.length_c   1.000
_cell.angle_alpha   90.00
_cell.angle_beta   90.00
_cell.angle_gamma   90.00
#
_symmetry.space_group_name_H-M   'P 1'
#
loop_
_entity.id
_entity.type
_entity.pdbx_description
1 polymer ?
#
loop_
_entity_poly.entity_id
_entity_poly.type
_entity_poly.pdbx_seq_one_letter_code
_entity_poly.pdbx_strand_id
1 'polypeptide(L)'
;MASKFFPVPENPPNQYPLCETDYFKRLDLLCFKCNSALRGSYITALDRKYHIEHFTCSICPTVFGAQDSYYEHDGNVFCHYHYSTRFAQRCNGCQTAILKQFVEIFRNGQNQHWHPECYMIHKYWNVRLHSPGQPIFERASVEGDASEPERKKVKNEEDAIEEKVLWIWRTLSAYEERSATCISDMLLHVSNGAYMEGIMSVKRFIVHVDLLFGAADDLDYLMTTNTPKGKIEKSQKPGSTDSSHIGLSYSREAKLLCKKVVAFFSLLAESQETGVRRLGVTQELLSLVTGLAHYLKLLIRICLQGALKLERETKSDEGLHEFLDRINRLETKLEAEDGRESASELAAYVDNASDTCAVCDKPVEDRCFRWNDRVFHTTCMQCSSCGHDTAFESEGAVWDEREKRILGGECAGDRSNTRGSFVAITRLQQYVHLLRVAHARLLATLRTSGALPHTSGKLSSAQGVAGFPELLYQMIQTSKSTTHNQDIDYRPSPIRQVHLSFAQTRDRNPLAV
;
A
#
# COMPACT_ATOMS: atom_id res chain seq x y z
N MET A 1 4.09 -4.26 70.82
CA MET A 1 4.23 -3.54 69.50
C MET A 1 3.75 -2.10 69.74
N ALA A 2 4.56 -1.10 69.58
CA ALA A 2 4.14 0.28 69.69
C ALA A 2 3.20 0.63 68.51
N SER A 3 1.90 0.81 68.78
CA SER A 3 0.94 1.28 67.79
C SER A 3 1.21 2.76 67.49
N LYS A 4 1.57 3.05 66.25
CA LYS A 4 1.74 4.44 65.77
C LYS A 4 0.37 5.06 65.64
N PHE A 5 0.18 6.22 66.29
CA PHE A 5 -1.01 7.02 66.19
C PHE A 5 -0.78 8.26 65.33
N PHE A 6 -1.78 8.67 64.59
CA PHE A 6 -1.74 9.81 63.69
C PHE A 6 -2.68 10.91 64.24
N PRO A 7 -2.21 12.16 64.33
CA PRO A 7 -3.07 13.27 64.80
C PRO A 7 -4.07 13.66 63.73
N VAL A 8 -5.29 14.00 64.11
CA VAL A 8 -6.29 14.58 63.22
C VAL A 8 -5.86 15.97 62.79
N PRO A 9 -5.93 16.36 61.53
CA PRO A 9 -5.50 17.68 61.04
C PRO A 9 -6.52 18.81 61.34
N GLU A 10 -7.35 18.67 62.36
CA GLU A 10 -8.33 19.65 62.77
C GLU A 10 -7.85 20.51 63.93
N ASN A 11 -8.35 21.75 64.05
CA ASN A 11 -7.90 22.70 65.04
C ASN A 11 -8.15 22.25 66.51
N PRO A 12 -7.22 22.51 67.44
CA PRO A 12 -7.46 22.26 68.87
C PRO A 12 -8.77 22.94 69.35
N PRO A 13 -9.61 22.30 70.22
CA PRO A 13 -9.22 21.28 71.21
C PRO A 13 -9.56 19.83 70.84
N ASN A 14 -10.09 19.52 69.66
CA ASN A 14 -10.65 18.20 69.33
C ASN A 14 -9.64 17.23 68.65
N GLN A 15 -8.36 17.27 68.99
CA GLN A 15 -7.39 16.30 68.51
C GLN A 15 -7.53 14.98 69.25
N TYR A 16 -7.90 13.94 68.53
CA TYR A 16 -7.88 12.56 69.01
C TYR A 16 -6.98 11.69 68.14
N PRO A 17 -6.33 10.65 68.69
CA PRO A 17 -5.45 9.78 67.93
C PRO A 17 -6.26 8.86 67.03
N LEU A 18 -5.90 8.80 65.76
CA LEU A 18 -6.43 7.83 64.81
C LEU A 18 -5.50 6.65 64.62
N CYS A 19 -6.05 5.47 64.41
CA CYS A 19 -5.27 4.37 63.88
C CYS A 19 -4.87 4.69 62.45
N GLU A 20 -3.82 3.99 61.97
CA GLU A 20 -3.31 4.22 60.64
C GLU A 20 -4.36 4.08 59.55
N THR A 21 -5.19 3.04 59.63
CA THR A 21 -6.23 2.78 58.66
C THR A 21 -7.26 3.91 58.60
N ASP A 22 -7.72 4.41 59.78
CA ASP A 22 -8.66 5.49 59.85
C ASP A 22 -8.09 6.82 59.36
N TYR A 23 -6.81 7.08 59.65
CA TYR A 23 -6.11 8.26 59.17
C TYR A 23 -6.01 8.25 57.62
N PHE A 24 -5.54 7.16 57.04
CA PHE A 24 -5.40 7.03 55.57
C PHE A 24 -6.79 6.94 54.89
N LYS A 25 -7.80 6.40 55.56
CA LYS A 25 -9.18 6.42 55.07
C LYS A 25 -9.72 7.86 54.91
N ARG A 26 -9.46 8.73 55.88
CA ARG A 26 -9.87 10.15 55.79
C ARG A 26 -9.15 10.90 54.66
N LEU A 27 -7.92 10.50 54.35
CA LEU A 27 -7.17 11.07 53.26
C LEU A 27 -7.54 10.42 51.89
N ASP A 28 -8.47 9.50 51.88
CA ASP A 28 -8.81 8.69 50.69
C ASP A 28 -7.55 7.95 50.13
N LEU A 29 -6.68 7.45 51.02
CA LEU A 29 -5.42 6.78 50.69
C LEU A 29 -5.40 5.32 51.15
N LEU A 30 -6.48 4.58 50.92
CA LEU A 30 -6.54 3.13 51.14
C LEU A 30 -6.51 2.37 49.80
N CYS A 31 -5.79 1.26 49.79
CA CYS A 31 -5.77 0.37 48.66
C CYS A 31 -7.13 -0.32 48.49
N PHE A 32 -7.72 -0.23 47.31
CA PHE A 32 -9.00 -0.86 47.00
C PHE A 32 -9.01 -2.39 47.19
N LYS A 33 -7.87 -3.06 46.93
CA LYS A 33 -7.78 -4.54 47.00
C LYS A 33 -7.61 -5.07 48.43
N CYS A 34 -6.78 -4.43 49.24
CA CYS A 34 -6.42 -4.93 50.56
C CYS A 34 -6.87 -4.05 51.73
N ASN A 35 -7.47 -2.89 51.46
CA ASN A 35 -7.91 -1.89 52.44
C ASN A 35 -6.80 -1.39 53.41
N SER A 36 -5.52 -1.58 53.05
CA SER A 36 -4.37 -1.09 53.83
C SER A 36 -3.91 0.27 53.33
N ALA A 37 -3.21 1.00 54.19
CA ALA A 37 -2.71 2.35 53.94
C ALA A 37 -1.71 2.40 52.78
N LEU A 38 -1.93 3.33 51.85
CA LEU A 38 -1.02 3.62 50.74
C LEU A 38 0.10 4.54 51.21
N ARG A 39 1.25 3.95 51.49
CA ARG A 39 2.47 4.66 51.93
C ARG A 39 3.41 4.82 50.75
N GLY A 40 3.64 6.03 50.26
CA GLY A 40 4.54 6.30 49.13
C GLY A 40 3.84 6.27 47.78
N SER A 41 4.41 5.54 46.79
CA SER A 41 3.86 5.48 45.44
C SER A 41 2.66 4.52 45.35
N TYR A 42 1.64 4.96 44.66
CA TYR A 42 0.45 4.15 44.42
C TYR A 42 -0.10 4.40 43.01
N ILE A 43 -0.94 3.51 42.52
CA ILE A 43 -1.60 3.63 41.23
C ILE A 43 -3.03 4.13 41.43
N THR A 44 -3.44 5.12 40.62
CA THR A 44 -4.82 5.57 40.53
C THR A 44 -5.40 5.10 39.20
N ALA A 45 -6.46 4.30 39.24
CA ALA A 45 -7.19 3.80 38.06
C ALA A 45 -8.65 3.53 38.43
N LEU A 46 -9.58 3.76 37.50
CA LEU A 46 -11.03 3.52 37.71
C LEU A 46 -11.60 4.25 38.96
N ASP A 47 -11.13 5.47 39.22
CA ASP A 47 -11.45 6.25 40.43
C ASP A 47 -11.12 5.52 41.73
N ARG A 48 -10.19 4.57 41.70
CA ARG A 48 -9.72 3.75 42.82
C ARG A 48 -8.21 3.83 42.94
N LYS A 49 -7.69 3.53 44.13
CA LYS A 49 -6.27 3.56 44.45
C LYS A 49 -5.75 2.16 44.83
N TYR A 50 -4.57 1.83 44.38
CA TYR A 50 -3.99 0.50 44.54
C TYR A 50 -2.50 0.58 44.93
N HIS A 51 -2.04 -0.36 45.77
CA HIS A 51 -0.61 -0.65 45.80
C HIS A 51 -0.16 -1.13 44.41
N ILE A 52 1.09 -0.90 44.06
CA ILE A 52 1.64 -1.28 42.74
C ILE A 52 1.44 -2.78 42.50
N GLU A 53 1.76 -3.62 43.49
CA GLU A 53 1.62 -5.08 43.43
C GLU A 53 0.16 -5.56 43.43
N HIS A 54 -0.78 -4.72 43.81
CA HIS A 54 -2.20 -5.04 43.84
C HIS A 54 -2.96 -4.59 42.58
N PHE A 55 -2.31 -3.84 41.70
CA PHE A 55 -2.90 -3.47 40.44
C PHE A 55 -2.63 -4.55 39.38
N THR A 56 -3.53 -5.52 39.31
CA THR A 56 -3.39 -6.73 38.49
C THR A 56 -4.55 -6.90 37.53
N CYS A 57 -4.35 -7.68 36.47
CA CYS A 57 -5.42 -8.11 35.59
C CYS A 57 -6.51 -8.85 36.41
N SER A 58 -7.78 -8.63 36.07
CA SER A 58 -8.91 -9.24 36.79
C SER A 58 -9.04 -10.76 36.54
N ILE A 59 -8.33 -11.30 35.55
CA ILE A 59 -8.39 -12.72 35.17
C ILE A 59 -7.09 -13.45 35.51
N CYS A 60 -5.93 -12.80 35.37
CA CYS A 60 -4.62 -13.43 35.60
C CYS A 60 -3.77 -12.62 36.59
N PRO A 61 -2.68 -13.20 37.13
CA PRO A 61 -1.83 -12.52 38.10
C PRO A 61 -0.88 -11.48 37.51
N THR A 62 -1.06 -11.07 36.25
CA THR A 62 -0.20 -10.04 35.61
C THR A 62 -0.33 -8.72 36.34
N VAL A 63 0.76 -8.25 36.95
CA VAL A 63 0.87 -6.94 37.61
C VAL A 63 1.20 -5.90 36.55
N PHE A 64 0.58 -4.72 36.63
CA PHE A 64 0.88 -3.60 35.74
C PHE A 64 1.87 -2.64 36.38
N GLY A 65 3.01 -2.46 35.73
CA GLY A 65 4.03 -1.49 36.14
C GLY A 65 3.69 -0.05 35.74
N ALA A 66 4.53 0.89 36.18
CA ALA A 66 4.33 2.32 35.98
C ALA A 66 4.25 2.81 34.51
N GLN A 67 4.77 2.03 33.59
CA GLN A 67 4.82 2.33 32.15
C GLN A 67 3.91 1.40 31.34
N ASP A 68 3.21 0.48 32.00
CA ASP A 68 2.37 -0.47 31.32
C ASP A 68 1.02 0.17 30.91
N SER A 69 0.43 -0.42 29.89
CA SER A 69 -0.93 -0.10 29.47
C SER A 69 -1.89 -1.20 29.93
N TYR A 70 -3.06 -0.81 30.32
CA TYR A 70 -4.14 -1.72 30.66
C TYR A 70 -5.41 -1.40 29.86
N TYR A 71 -6.34 -2.32 29.86
CA TYR A 71 -7.65 -2.15 29.19
C TYR A 71 -8.76 -2.19 30.22
N GLU A 72 -9.72 -1.31 30.06
CA GLU A 72 -10.89 -1.20 30.94
C GLU A 72 -12.12 -1.79 30.26
N HIS A 73 -12.85 -2.63 31.01
CA HIS A 73 -14.15 -3.13 30.60
C HIS A 73 -15.01 -3.43 31.83
N ASP A 74 -16.23 -2.87 31.87
CA ASP A 74 -17.19 -3.02 32.97
C ASP A 74 -16.59 -2.76 34.37
N GLY A 75 -15.79 -1.71 34.49
CA GLY A 75 -15.16 -1.32 35.74
C GLY A 75 -14.07 -2.27 36.25
N ASN A 76 -13.56 -3.13 35.38
CA ASN A 76 -12.47 -4.06 35.65
C ASN A 76 -11.26 -3.77 34.75
N VAL A 77 -10.09 -4.26 35.16
CA VAL A 77 -8.79 -4.05 34.51
C VAL A 77 -8.32 -5.35 33.85
N PHE A 78 -7.88 -5.28 32.61
CA PHE A 78 -7.45 -6.44 31.83
C PHE A 78 -6.10 -6.20 31.18
N CYS A 79 -5.29 -7.27 31.08
CA CYS A 79 -4.09 -7.27 30.25
C CYS A 79 -4.48 -7.38 28.75
N HIS A 80 -3.52 -7.11 27.88
CA HIS A 80 -3.70 -7.18 26.42
C HIS A 80 -4.38 -8.48 25.99
N TYR A 81 -3.85 -9.62 26.40
CA TYR A 81 -4.37 -10.94 26.00
C TYR A 81 -5.84 -11.13 26.40
N HIS A 82 -6.18 -10.87 27.67
CA HIS A 82 -7.55 -11.09 28.15
C HIS A 82 -8.55 -10.11 27.54
N TYR A 83 -8.13 -8.88 27.29
CA TYR A 83 -8.98 -7.92 26.62
C TYR A 83 -9.16 -8.26 25.14
N SER A 84 -8.06 -8.51 24.40
CA SER A 84 -8.10 -8.77 22.95
C SER A 84 -8.86 -10.05 22.59
N THR A 85 -8.77 -11.09 23.44
CA THR A 85 -9.40 -12.38 23.17
C THR A 85 -10.87 -12.46 23.62
N ARG A 86 -11.26 -11.75 24.69
CA ARG A 86 -12.59 -11.88 25.31
C ARG A 86 -13.54 -10.74 25.02
N PHE A 87 -13.05 -9.48 24.98
CA PHE A 87 -13.91 -8.31 24.99
C PHE A 87 -13.77 -7.42 23.73
N ALA A 88 -12.57 -7.36 23.15
CA ALA A 88 -12.31 -6.47 22.03
C ALA A 88 -13.18 -6.79 20.81
N GLN A 89 -13.67 -5.75 20.17
CA GLN A 89 -14.31 -5.84 18.85
C GLN A 89 -13.28 -6.29 17.81
N ARG A 90 -13.72 -7.02 16.79
CA ARG A 90 -12.88 -7.49 15.70
C ARG A 90 -12.98 -6.58 14.49
N CYS A 91 -11.84 -6.23 13.90
CA CYS A 91 -11.79 -5.42 12.69
C CYS A 91 -12.35 -6.18 11.48
N ASN A 92 -13.28 -5.58 10.75
CA ASN A 92 -13.84 -6.17 9.53
C ASN A 92 -12.83 -6.29 8.37
N GLY A 93 -11.68 -5.64 8.46
CA GLY A 93 -10.61 -5.66 7.46
C GLY A 93 -9.59 -6.76 7.68
N CYS A 94 -8.99 -6.81 8.87
CA CYS A 94 -7.90 -7.73 9.22
C CYS A 94 -8.28 -8.83 10.22
N GLN A 95 -9.46 -8.75 10.84
CA GLN A 95 -9.98 -9.68 11.85
C GLN A 95 -9.20 -9.72 13.19
N THR A 96 -8.23 -8.83 13.39
CA THR A 96 -7.56 -8.68 14.70
C THR A 96 -8.39 -7.84 15.66
N ALA A 97 -8.03 -7.89 16.94
CA ALA A 97 -8.69 -7.11 17.99
C ALA A 97 -8.48 -5.61 17.77
N ILE A 98 -9.52 -4.83 18.02
CA ILE A 98 -9.46 -3.38 18.00
C ILE A 98 -9.13 -2.90 19.40
N LEU A 99 -7.91 -2.44 19.59
CA LEU A 99 -7.37 -2.04 20.88
C LEU A 99 -7.16 -0.52 21.00
N LYS A 100 -7.27 0.19 19.89
CA LYS A 100 -7.07 1.64 19.79
C LYS A 100 -8.34 2.30 19.23
N GLN A 101 -8.22 3.55 18.81
CA GLN A 101 -9.27 4.26 18.10
C GLN A 101 -9.74 3.49 16.86
N PHE A 102 -11.03 3.50 16.58
CA PHE A 102 -11.60 2.77 15.47
C PHE A 102 -12.71 3.56 14.75
N VAL A 103 -13.03 3.10 13.55
CA VAL A 103 -14.11 3.61 12.72
C VAL A 103 -15.30 2.66 12.85
N GLU A 104 -16.47 3.19 13.19
CA GLU A 104 -17.73 2.46 13.21
C GLU A 104 -18.60 2.91 12.03
N ILE A 105 -19.15 1.93 11.31
CA ILE A 105 -20.00 2.17 10.14
C ILE A 105 -21.20 1.25 10.20
N PHE A 106 -22.40 1.82 10.06
CA PHE A 106 -23.61 1.04 9.89
C PHE A 106 -23.81 0.70 8.41
N ARG A 107 -23.76 -0.58 8.06
CA ARG A 107 -23.96 -1.03 6.69
C ARG A 107 -24.67 -2.38 6.64
N ASN A 108 -25.67 -2.50 5.76
CA ASN A 108 -26.47 -3.72 5.58
C ASN A 108 -27.14 -4.20 6.89
N GLY A 109 -27.62 -3.28 7.72
CA GLY A 109 -28.28 -3.60 8.98
C GLY A 109 -27.35 -4.00 10.13
N GLN A 110 -26.03 -3.86 9.97
CA GLN A 110 -25.04 -4.25 10.98
C GLN A 110 -24.00 -3.15 11.18
N ASN A 111 -23.59 -2.97 12.44
CA ASN A 111 -22.43 -2.15 12.77
C ASN A 111 -21.16 -2.89 12.42
N GLN A 112 -20.30 -2.26 11.63
CA GLN A 112 -18.99 -2.75 11.25
C GLN A 112 -17.92 -1.91 11.94
N HIS A 113 -16.93 -2.57 12.52
CA HIS A 113 -15.84 -1.94 13.22
C HIS A 113 -14.54 -2.15 12.45
N TRP A 114 -13.75 -1.10 12.31
CA TRP A 114 -12.55 -1.10 11.48
C TRP A 114 -11.41 -0.34 12.17
N HIS A 115 -10.18 -0.86 12.07
CA HIS A 115 -9.02 0.01 12.25
C HIS A 115 -9.05 1.12 11.20
N PRO A 116 -8.62 2.34 11.51
CA PRO A 116 -8.65 3.46 10.56
C PRO A 116 -7.98 3.11 9.22
N GLU A 117 -6.78 2.52 9.24
CA GLU A 117 -6.02 2.14 8.05
C GLU A 117 -6.68 1.01 7.27
N CYS A 118 -7.23 0.00 7.95
CA CYS A 118 -8.01 -1.07 7.31
C CYS A 118 -9.25 -0.51 6.60
N TYR A 119 -9.92 0.47 7.21
CA TYR A 119 -11.04 1.16 6.59
C TYR A 119 -10.61 1.94 5.35
N MET A 120 -9.49 2.66 5.43
CA MET A 120 -8.95 3.42 4.29
C MET A 120 -8.56 2.50 3.14
N ILE A 121 -7.86 1.38 3.40
CA ILE A 121 -7.54 0.36 2.38
C ILE A 121 -8.82 -0.16 1.72
N HIS A 122 -9.85 -0.47 2.51
CA HIS A 122 -11.14 -0.91 1.99
C HIS A 122 -11.86 0.18 1.18
N LYS A 123 -11.89 1.41 1.68
CA LYS A 123 -12.53 2.56 1.04
C LYS A 123 -11.88 2.90 -0.31
N TYR A 124 -10.54 2.94 -0.37
CA TYR A 124 -9.81 3.36 -1.56
C TYR A 124 -9.68 2.25 -2.60
N TRP A 125 -9.33 1.04 -2.19
CA TRP A 125 -9.06 -0.07 -3.14
C TRP A 125 -10.07 -1.21 -3.04
N ASN A 126 -11.04 -1.15 -2.15
CA ASN A 126 -12.03 -2.20 -1.91
C ASN A 126 -11.38 -3.57 -1.66
N VAL A 127 -10.34 -3.58 -0.82
CA VAL A 127 -9.61 -4.77 -0.41
C VAL A 127 -9.80 -5.00 1.08
N ARG A 128 -9.94 -6.25 1.47
CA ARG A 128 -9.88 -6.73 2.86
C ARG A 128 -8.64 -7.60 2.99
N LEU A 129 -7.89 -7.39 4.06
CA LEU A 129 -6.65 -8.15 4.28
C LEU A 129 -6.92 -9.59 4.65
N HIS A 130 -8.07 -9.85 5.26
CA HIS A 130 -8.52 -11.19 5.63
C HIS A 130 -9.80 -11.59 4.89
N SER A 131 -9.93 -12.88 4.56
CA SER A 131 -11.15 -13.40 3.93
C SER A 131 -12.23 -13.63 4.98
N PRO A 132 -13.50 -13.25 4.70
CA PRO A 132 -14.60 -13.56 5.61
C PRO A 132 -14.71 -15.08 5.81
N GLY A 133 -14.80 -15.50 7.07
CA GLY A 133 -15.06 -16.90 7.44
C GLY A 133 -13.84 -17.71 7.89
N GLN A 134 -12.62 -17.18 7.85
CA GLN A 134 -11.48 -17.80 8.54
C GLN A 134 -11.14 -16.99 9.79
N PRO A 135 -11.36 -17.48 11.00
CA PRO A 135 -10.86 -16.85 12.21
C PRO A 135 -9.32 -16.92 12.18
N ILE A 136 -8.66 -15.78 12.29
CA ILE A 136 -7.18 -15.73 12.44
C ILE A 136 -6.77 -16.35 13.77
N PHE A 137 -7.63 -16.19 14.75
CA PHE A 137 -7.50 -16.83 16.04
C PHE A 137 -8.75 -17.67 16.25
N GLU A 138 -8.61 -18.98 16.31
CA GLU A 138 -9.62 -19.76 17.00
C GLU A 138 -9.81 -19.08 18.36
N ARG A 139 -11.04 -18.63 18.65
CA ARG A 139 -11.39 -18.22 20.00
C ARG A 139 -10.94 -19.39 20.85
N ALA A 140 -9.82 -19.25 21.53
CA ALA A 140 -9.40 -20.21 22.48
C ALA A 140 -10.55 -20.30 23.48
N SER A 141 -11.41 -21.28 23.29
CA SER A 141 -12.34 -21.77 24.31
C SER A 141 -11.50 -22.44 25.41
N VAL A 142 -10.42 -21.75 25.79
CA VAL A 142 -9.56 -22.22 26.86
C VAL A 142 -10.21 -21.73 28.13
N GLU A 143 -10.96 -22.63 28.75
CA GLU A 143 -11.35 -22.52 30.16
C GLU A 143 -10.15 -22.54 31.12
N GLY A 144 -8.93 -22.36 30.62
CA GLY A 144 -7.67 -22.23 31.33
C GLY A 144 -6.96 -20.93 31.07
N ASP A 145 -6.18 -20.46 32.02
CA ASP A 145 -5.33 -19.27 31.88
C ASP A 145 -4.17 -19.62 30.94
N ALA A 146 -4.04 -18.87 29.81
CA ALA A 146 -2.96 -19.08 28.86
C ALA A 146 -1.61 -18.80 29.53
N SER A 147 -0.61 -19.59 29.18
CA SER A 147 0.76 -19.39 29.66
C SER A 147 1.33 -18.05 29.19
N GLU A 148 2.31 -17.50 29.92
CA GLU A 148 2.93 -16.23 29.53
C GLU A 148 3.49 -16.22 28.11
N PRO A 149 4.18 -17.28 27.60
CA PRO A 149 4.66 -17.33 26.24
C PRO A 149 3.52 -17.30 25.21
N GLU A 150 2.37 -17.93 25.48
CA GLU A 150 1.21 -17.89 24.60
C GLU A 150 0.60 -16.49 24.53
N ARG A 151 0.48 -15.82 25.68
CA ARG A 151 0.01 -14.42 25.74
C ARG A 151 0.92 -13.49 24.94
N LYS A 152 2.24 -13.64 25.05
CA LYS A 152 3.22 -12.87 24.29
C LYS A 152 3.15 -13.19 22.79
N LYS A 153 2.93 -14.45 22.42
CA LYS A 153 2.77 -14.86 21.02
C LYS A 153 1.58 -14.16 20.37
N VAL A 154 0.41 -14.16 20.99
CA VAL A 154 -0.80 -13.49 20.49
C VAL A 154 -0.54 -11.98 20.29
N LYS A 155 0.11 -11.34 21.26
CA LYS A 155 0.46 -9.92 21.14
C LYS A 155 1.38 -9.66 19.96
N ASN A 156 2.44 -10.43 19.79
CA ASN A 156 3.38 -10.27 18.69
C ASN A 156 2.72 -10.48 17.31
N GLU A 157 1.78 -11.43 17.22
CA GLU A 157 1.02 -11.68 16.00
C GLU A 157 0.06 -10.51 15.66
N GLU A 158 -0.62 -9.95 16.66
CA GLU A 158 -1.49 -8.78 16.47
C GLU A 158 -0.66 -7.54 16.10
N ASP A 159 0.48 -7.29 16.76
CA ASP A 159 1.41 -6.21 16.46
C ASP A 159 1.98 -6.32 15.03
N ALA A 160 2.36 -7.52 14.58
CA ALA A 160 2.86 -7.77 13.23
C ALA A 160 1.80 -7.49 12.15
N ILE A 161 0.54 -7.84 12.40
CA ILE A 161 -0.56 -7.53 11.48
C ILE A 161 -0.83 -6.03 11.44
N GLU A 162 -0.78 -5.33 12.57
CA GLU A 162 -0.93 -3.87 12.63
C GLU A 162 0.17 -3.18 11.82
N GLU A 163 1.43 -3.58 12.00
CA GLU A 163 2.58 -3.04 11.25
C GLU A 163 2.43 -3.28 9.74
N LYS A 164 2.03 -4.47 9.34
CA LYS A 164 1.74 -4.81 7.95
C LYS A 164 0.64 -3.93 7.34
N VAL A 165 -0.46 -3.71 8.06
CA VAL A 165 -1.56 -2.84 7.63
C VAL A 165 -1.07 -1.40 7.43
N LEU A 166 -0.30 -0.88 8.38
CA LEU A 166 0.30 0.45 8.30
C LEU A 166 1.25 0.59 7.11
N TRP A 167 2.06 -0.43 6.86
CA TRP A 167 2.99 -0.43 5.74
C TRP A 167 2.26 -0.42 4.39
N ILE A 168 1.26 -1.30 4.20
CA ILE A 168 0.41 -1.31 2.99
C ILE A 168 -0.22 0.06 2.77
N TRP A 169 -0.85 0.62 3.81
CA TRP A 169 -1.53 1.91 3.70
C TRP A 169 -0.55 3.03 3.33
N ARG A 170 0.56 3.18 4.05
CA ARG A 170 1.55 4.24 3.82
C ARG A 170 2.15 4.17 2.42
N THR A 171 2.57 2.98 1.99
CA THR A 171 3.20 2.79 0.69
C THR A 171 2.25 3.09 -0.46
N LEU A 172 1.07 2.49 -0.44
CA LEU A 172 0.14 2.63 -1.56
C LEU A 172 -0.55 4.00 -1.59
N SER A 173 -0.84 4.61 -0.43
CA SER A 173 -1.40 5.97 -0.40
C SER A 173 -0.41 7.01 -0.91
N ALA A 174 0.87 6.92 -0.51
CA ALA A 174 1.92 7.80 -1.00
C ALA A 174 2.12 7.65 -2.53
N TYR A 175 2.12 6.44 -3.04
CA TYR A 175 2.21 6.18 -4.47
C TYR A 175 1.00 6.74 -5.24
N GLU A 176 -0.23 6.51 -4.75
CA GLU A 176 -1.46 7.02 -5.37
C GLU A 176 -1.50 8.55 -5.35
N GLU A 177 -1.11 9.18 -4.25
CA GLU A 177 -1.04 10.65 -4.10
C GLU A 177 -0.07 11.27 -5.12
N ARG A 178 1.15 10.73 -5.24
CA ARG A 178 2.13 11.21 -6.22
C ARG A 178 1.66 11.00 -7.65
N SER A 179 1.03 9.87 -7.94
CA SER A 179 0.45 9.61 -9.25
C SER A 179 -0.70 10.58 -9.56
N ALA A 180 -1.55 10.88 -8.59
CA ALA A 180 -2.64 11.85 -8.72
C ALA A 180 -2.10 13.28 -8.95
N THR A 181 -1.04 13.67 -8.24
CA THR A 181 -0.34 14.96 -8.49
C THR A 181 0.18 15.03 -9.91
N CYS A 182 0.86 14.00 -10.38
CA CYS A 182 1.39 13.94 -11.73
C CYS A 182 0.27 14.04 -12.80
N ILE A 183 -0.85 13.36 -12.60
CA ILE A 183 -2.03 13.41 -13.46
C ILE A 183 -2.68 14.81 -13.41
N SER A 184 -2.71 15.45 -12.23
CA SER A 184 -3.22 16.83 -12.07
C SER A 184 -2.35 17.84 -12.81
N ASP A 185 -1.02 17.68 -12.74
CA ASP A 185 -0.06 18.52 -13.44
C ASP A 185 -0.22 18.40 -14.97
N MET A 186 -0.46 17.18 -15.46
CA MET A 186 -0.78 16.96 -16.89
C MET A 186 -1.98 17.80 -17.33
N LEU A 187 -3.06 17.82 -16.54
CA LEU A 187 -4.26 18.60 -16.82
C LEU A 187 -3.98 20.11 -16.73
N LEU A 188 -3.36 20.54 -15.64
CA LEU A 188 -3.11 21.95 -15.34
C LEU A 188 -2.22 22.59 -16.42
N HIS A 189 -1.09 21.98 -16.74
CA HIS A 189 -0.13 22.53 -17.71
C HIS A 189 -0.74 22.64 -19.11
N VAL A 190 -1.47 21.61 -19.54
CA VAL A 190 -2.14 21.64 -20.85
C VAL A 190 -3.25 22.68 -20.90
N SER A 191 -4.06 22.80 -19.85
CA SER A 191 -5.14 23.81 -19.76
C SER A 191 -4.59 25.25 -19.78
N ASN A 192 -3.38 25.46 -19.26
CA ASN A 192 -2.71 26.75 -19.25
C ASN A 192 -1.87 27.04 -20.50
N GLY A 193 -1.79 26.08 -21.43
CA GLY A 193 -0.95 26.20 -22.64
C GLY A 193 0.53 25.95 -22.38
N ALA A 194 0.90 25.42 -21.19
CA ALA A 194 2.26 25.03 -20.83
C ALA A 194 2.53 23.58 -21.29
N TYR A 195 2.60 23.43 -22.61
CA TYR A 195 2.64 22.08 -23.21
C TYR A 195 3.91 21.29 -22.87
N MET A 196 5.06 21.98 -22.76
CA MET A 196 6.33 21.32 -22.42
C MET A 196 6.26 20.70 -21.02
N GLU A 197 5.78 21.44 -20.06
CA GLU A 197 5.59 21.00 -18.69
C GLU A 197 4.57 19.85 -18.61
N GLY A 198 3.51 19.94 -19.43
CA GLY A 198 2.53 18.85 -19.58
C GLY A 198 3.15 17.56 -20.09
N ILE A 199 4.02 17.64 -21.10
CA ILE A 199 4.74 16.49 -21.66
C ILE A 199 5.72 15.90 -20.64
N MET A 200 6.41 16.73 -19.86
CA MET A 200 7.30 16.27 -18.79
C MET A 200 6.52 15.56 -17.67
N SER A 201 5.33 16.07 -17.33
CA SER A 201 4.44 15.39 -16.37
C SER A 201 3.99 14.01 -16.88
N VAL A 202 3.70 13.87 -18.19
CA VAL A 202 3.41 12.54 -18.78
C VAL A 202 4.61 11.62 -18.72
N LYS A 203 5.82 12.11 -18.97
CA LYS A 203 7.05 11.31 -18.83
C LYS A 203 7.16 10.72 -17.41
N ARG A 204 6.99 11.56 -16.40
CA ARG A 204 6.96 11.12 -14.99
C ARG A 204 5.85 10.10 -14.76
N PHE A 205 4.65 10.32 -15.31
CA PHE A 205 3.55 9.37 -15.20
C PHE A 205 3.88 7.99 -15.84
N ILE A 206 4.60 7.97 -16.96
CA ILE A 206 5.07 6.71 -17.57
C ILE A 206 6.01 5.96 -16.62
N VAL A 207 6.84 6.66 -15.82
CA VAL A 207 7.69 6.03 -14.79
C VAL A 207 6.83 5.38 -13.69
N HIS A 208 5.75 6.04 -13.26
CA HIS A 208 4.80 5.45 -12.32
C HIS A 208 4.17 4.17 -12.90
N VAL A 209 3.72 4.22 -14.15
CA VAL A 209 3.13 3.06 -14.85
C VAL A 209 4.15 1.93 -14.97
N ASP A 210 5.39 2.22 -15.39
CA ASP A 210 6.46 1.23 -15.51
C ASP A 210 6.75 0.51 -14.18
N LEU A 211 6.76 1.26 -13.09
CA LEU A 211 7.01 0.71 -11.78
C LEU A 211 5.87 -0.24 -11.33
N LEU A 212 4.63 0.19 -11.50
CA LEU A 212 3.45 -0.62 -11.17
C LEU A 212 3.34 -1.86 -12.06
N PHE A 213 3.62 -1.72 -13.36
CA PHE A 213 3.60 -2.83 -14.29
C PHE A 213 4.68 -3.85 -13.98
N GLY A 214 5.89 -3.39 -13.65
CA GLY A 214 6.94 -4.28 -13.23
C GLY A 214 6.59 -5.03 -11.94
N ALA A 215 5.99 -4.34 -10.96
CA ALA A 215 5.53 -4.99 -9.73
C ALA A 215 4.42 -6.03 -10.00
N ALA A 216 3.55 -5.78 -10.99
CA ALA A 216 2.54 -6.73 -11.42
C ALA A 216 3.15 -7.96 -12.13
N ASP A 217 4.19 -7.76 -12.95
CA ASP A 217 4.90 -8.86 -13.63
C ASP A 217 5.64 -9.76 -12.63
N ASP A 218 6.34 -9.17 -11.63
CA ASP A 218 7.03 -9.95 -10.60
C ASP A 218 6.03 -10.78 -9.79
N LEU A 219 4.92 -10.19 -9.42
CA LEU A 219 3.86 -10.88 -8.67
C LEU A 219 3.19 -11.99 -9.52
N ASP A 220 2.96 -11.75 -10.80
CA ASP A 220 2.41 -12.75 -11.73
C ASP A 220 3.38 -13.94 -11.90
N TYR A 221 4.66 -13.66 -11.97
CA TYR A 221 5.72 -14.67 -12.00
C TYR A 221 5.72 -15.52 -10.72
N LEU A 222 5.68 -14.89 -9.55
CA LEU A 222 5.62 -15.61 -8.26
C LEU A 222 4.36 -16.46 -8.13
N MET A 223 3.21 -15.97 -8.61
CA MET A 223 1.95 -16.74 -8.60
C MET A 223 2.02 -17.96 -9.51
N THR A 224 2.64 -17.84 -10.67
CA THR A 224 2.77 -18.95 -11.64
C THR A 224 3.78 -19.99 -11.21
N THR A 225 4.88 -19.59 -10.60
CA THR A 225 5.95 -20.51 -10.15
C THR A 225 5.57 -21.28 -8.88
N ASN A 226 4.83 -20.64 -7.96
CA ASN A 226 4.43 -21.26 -6.69
C ASN A 226 3.13 -22.09 -6.78
N THR A 227 2.48 -22.15 -7.94
CA THR A 227 1.28 -22.98 -8.11
C THR A 227 1.66 -24.47 -8.22
N PRO A 228 1.18 -25.35 -7.34
CA PRO A 228 1.49 -26.79 -7.42
C PRO A 228 1.02 -27.38 -8.76
N LYS A 229 1.92 -28.02 -9.48
CA LYS A 229 1.68 -28.62 -10.82
C LYS A 229 0.46 -29.55 -10.89
N GLY A 230 -0.02 -30.10 -9.78
CA GLY A 230 -1.21 -30.97 -9.71
C GLY A 230 -2.56 -30.28 -9.85
N LYS A 231 -2.64 -28.94 -9.82
CA LYS A 231 -3.89 -28.20 -10.06
C LYS A 231 -4.14 -27.91 -11.55
N ILE A 232 -3.11 -28.03 -12.40
CA ILE A 232 -3.18 -27.73 -13.82
C ILE A 232 -3.94 -28.81 -14.58
N GLU A 233 -3.82 -30.08 -14.16
CA GLU A 233 -4.45 -31.21 -14.88
C GLU A 233 -5.97 -31.40 -14.62
N LYS A 234 -6.52 -30.82 -13.56
CA LYS A 234 -7.95 -31.03 -13.19
C LYS A 234 -8.95 -30.05 -13.80
N SER A 235 -8.51 -29.00 -14.48
CA SER A 235 -9.42 -27.98 -15.05
C SER A 235 -9.59 -28.05 -16.57
N GLN A 236 -8.97 -29.01 -17.25
CA GLN A 236 -9.21 -29.22 -18.68
C GLN A 236 -10.45 -30.10 -18.90
N LYS A 237 -11.64 -29.53 -18.79
CA LYS A 237 -12.83 -30.07 -19.49
C LYS A 237 -12.76 -29.61 -20.94
N PRO A 238 -12.78 -30.52 -21.94
CA PRO A 238 -12.80 -30.14 -23.36
C PRO A 238 -14.13 -29.44 -23.63
N GLY A 239 -14.08 -28.15 -23.97
CA GLY A 239 -15.23 -27.36 -24.38
C GLY A 239 -15.54 -26.07 -23.61
N SER A 240 -14.85 -25.72 -22.56
CA SER A 240 -15.00 -24.39 -21.91
C SER A 240 -13.90 -23.44 -22.39
N THR A 241 -14.29 -22.35 -23.03
CA THR A 241 -13.41 -21.23 -23.42
C THR A 241 -12.94 -20.38 -22.22
N ASP A 242 -13.17 -20.85 -21.00
CA ASP A 242 -12.76 -20.21 -19.77
C ASP A 242 -11.49 -20.90 -19.26
N SER A 243 -10.34 -20.55 -19.88
CA SER A 243 -9.04 -20.85 -19.31
C SER A 243 -8.94 -20.07 -18.00
N SER A 244 -9.10 -20.76 -16.87
CA SER A 244 -8.84 -20.20 -15.54
C SER A 244 -7.38 -19.73 -15.51
N HIS A 245 -7.16 -18.45 -15.75
CA HIS A 245 -5.87 -17.79 -15.63
C HIS A 245 -5.37 -17.97 -14.20
N ILE A 246 -4.29 -18.73 -14.07
CA ILE A 246 -3.62 -18.98 -12.78
C ILE A 246 -2.96 -17.70 -12.27
N GLY A 247 -2.69 -16.72 -13.14
CA GLY A 247 -2.07 -15.43 -12.84
C GLY A 247 -3.03 -14.29 -12.53
N LEU A 248 -2.48 -13.08 -12.47
CA LEU A 248 -3.23 -11.85 -12.24
C LEU A 248 -4.08 -11.45 -13.45
N SER A 249 -5.33 -11.04 -13.20
CA SER A 249 -6.25 -10.57 -14.24
C SER A 249 -6.12 -9.05 -14.47
N TYR A 250 -4.99 -8.60 -14.99
CA TYR A 250 -4.67 -7.16 -15.20
C TYR A 250 -4.70 -6.71 -16.66
N SER A 251 -4.70 -7.65 -17.61
CA SER A 251 -4.45 -7.34 -19.04
C SER A 251 -5.39 -6.30 -19.64
N ARG A 252 -6.68 -6.33 -19.27
CA ARG A 252 -7.67 -5.38 -19.75
C ARG A 252 -7.44 -3.98 -19.21
N GLU A 253 -7.23 -3.87 -17.90
CA GLU A 253 -7.04 -2.61 -17.18
C GLU A 253 -5.73 -1.93 -17.61
N ALA A 254 -4.65 -2.70 -17.76
CA ALA A 254 -3.37 -2.23 -18.27
C ALA A 254 -3.49 -1.69 -19.71
N LYS A 255 -4.16 -2.42 -20.60
CA LYS A 255 -4.39 -1.97 -21.99
C LYS A 255 -5.22 -0.69 -22.03
N LEU A 256 -6.25 -0.57 -21.17
CA LEU A 256 -7.09 0.62 -21.10
C LEU A 256 -6.35 1.83 -20.53
N LEU A 257 -5.50 1.63 -19.53
CA LEU A 257 -4.62 2.69 -19.01
C LEU A 257 -3.71 3.23 -20.14
N CYS A 258 -3.02 2.35 -20.85
CA CYS A 258 -2.13 2.74 -21.94
C CYS A 258 -2.88 3.47 -23.07
N LYS A 259 -4.07 2.99 -23.44
CA LYS A 259 -4.93 3.69 -24.43
C LYS A 259 -5.29 5.10 -23.99
N LYS A 260 -5.55 5.33 -22.71
CA LYS A 260 -5.83 6.68 -22.17
C LYS A 260 -4.61 7.60 -22.24
N VAL A 261 -3.40 7.07 -21.97
CA VAL A 261 -2.14 7.84 -22.13
C VAL A 261 -1.93 8.22 -23.60
N VAL A 262 -2.11 7.30 -24.52
CA VAL A 262 -1.97 7.57 -25.97
C VAL A 262 -3.03 8.57 -26.46
N ALA A 263 -4.28 8.45 -25.99
CA ALA A 263 -5.34 9.42 -26.33
C ALA A 263 -5.00 10.83 -25.79
N PHE A 264 -4.34 10.91 -24.63
CA PHE A 264 -3.83 12.20 -24.13
C PHE A 264 -2.75 12.78 -25.05
N PHE A 265 -1.86 11.95 -25.62
CA PHE A 265 -0.88 12.40 -26.61
C PHE A 265 -1.55 12.94 -27.90
N SER A 266 -2.55 12.25 -28.40
CA SER A 266 -3.31 12.70 -29.59
C SER A 266 -3.97 14.06 -29.33
N LEU A 267 -4.59 14.22 -28.15
CA LEU A 267 -5.21 15.47 -27.77
C LEU A 267 -4.20 16.62 -27.65
N LEU A 268 -3.00 16.35 -27.14
CA LEU A 268 -1.90 17.31 -27.09
C LEU A 268 -1.46 17.76 -28.50
N ALA A 269 -1.31 16.82 -29.42
CA ALA A 269 -0.93 17.13 -30.81
C ALA A 269 -2.01 17.99 -31.50
N GLU A 270 -3.30 17.62 -31.40
CA GLU A 270 -4.41 18.33 -32.01
C GLU A 270 -4.64 19.74 -31.45
N SER A 271 -4.46 19.91 -30.13
CA SER A 271 -4.65 21.20 -29.46
C SER A 271 -3.62 22.26 -29.90
N GLN A 272 -2.46 21.82 -30.34
CA GLN A 272 -1.41 22.65 -30.88
C GLN A 272 -1.75 23.20 -32.30
N GLU A 273 -2.30 22.33 -33.17
CA GLU A 273 -2.62 22.70 -34.55
C GLU A 273 -3.78 23.69 -34.64
N THR A 274 -4.73 23.62 -33.75
CA THR A 274 -5.98 24.39 -33.86
C THR A 274 -5.97 25.73 -33.15
N GLY A 275 -5.01 26.01 -32.24
CA GLY A 275 -4.87 27.28 -31.52
C GLY A 275 -6.09 27.74 -30.72
N VAL A 276 -7.14 26.93 -30.67
CA VAL A 276 -8.46 27.31 -30.16
C VAL A 276 -8.70 26.61 -28.80
N ARG A 277 -8.80 27.44 -27.76
CA ARG A 277 -9.35 27.00 -26.44
C ARG A 277 -10.85 26.61 -26.62
N ARG A 278 -11.13 25.42 -27.12
CA ARG A 278 -12.50 24.89 -27.17
C ARG A 278 -12.89 24.33 -25.82
N LEU A 279 -14.07 24.71 -25.32
CA LEU A 279 -14.67 24.17 -24.09
C LEU A 279 -14.72 22.62 -24.12
N GLY A 280 -14.89 22.03 -25.32
CA GLY A 280 -14.90 20.58 -25.54
C GLY A 280 -13.58 19.88 -25.21
N VAL A 281 -12.44 20.50 -25.52
CA VAL A 281 -11.10 19.93 -25.23
C VAL A 281 -10.89 19.78 -23.73
N THR A 282 -11.34 20.76 -22.94
CA THR A 282 -11.21 20.70 -21.46
C THR A 282 -12.01 19.56 -20.86
N GLN A 283 -13.22 19.30 -21.37
CA GLN A 283 -14.06 18.21 -20.88
C GLN A 283 -13.51 16.82 -21.29
N GLU A 284 -12.99 16.71 -22.50
CA GLU A 284 -12.34 15.48 -22.96
C GLU A 284 -11.07 15.19 -22.16
N LEU A 285 -10.23 16.20 -21.93
CA LEU A 285 -9.04 16.11 -21.11
C LEU A 285 -9.37 15.67 -19.68
N LEU A 286 -10.41 16.24 -19.07
CA LEU A 286 -10.87 15.84 -17.74
C LEU A 286 -11.31 14.37 -17.72
N SER A 287 -12.03 13.90 -18.75
CA SER A 287 -12.45 12.50 -18.90
C SER A 287 -11.25 11.56 -19.02
N LEU A 288 -10.21 11.96 -19.78
CA LEU A 288 -8.98 11.18 -19.90
C LEU A 288 -8.24 11.06 -18.57
N VAL A 289 -8.04 12.17 -17.88
CA VAL A 289 -7.36 12.24 -16.59
C VAL A 289 -8.08 11.41 -15.52
N THR A 290 -9.42 11.53 -15.45
CA THR A 290 -10.24 10.70 -14.55
C THR A 290 -10.11 9.22 -14.87
N GLY A 291 -10.06 8.87 -16.17
CA GLY A 291 -9.83 7.50 -16.62
C GLY A 291 -8.46 6.96 -16.24
N LEU A 292 -7.40 7.77 -16.34
CA LEU A 292 -6.04 7.38 -15.92
C LEU A 292 -6.00 7.02 -14.43
N ALA A 293 -6.51 7.90 -13.57
CA ALA A 293 -6.59 7.65 -12.13
C ALA A 293 -7.43 6.40 -11.81
N HIS A 294 -8.54 6.20 -12.50
CA HIS A 294 -9.41 5.04 -12.32
C HIS A 294 -8.70 3.71 -12.63
N TYR A 295 -8.05 3.60 -13.79
CA TYR A 295 -7.37 2.36 -14.18
C TYR A 295 -6.13 2.09 -13.34
N LEU A 296 -5.40 3.15 -12.94
CA LEU A 296 -4.27 3.01 -12.00
C LEU A 296 -4.75 2.40 -10.68
N LYS A 297 -5.84 2.92 -10.13
CA LYS A 297 -6.45 2.44 -8.88
C LYS A 297 -6.93 0.99 -8.97
N LEU A 298 -7.50 0.60 -10.13
CA LEU A 298 -7.89 -0.79 -10.38
C LEU A 298 -6.68 -1.72 -10.42
N LEU A 299 -5.58 -1.31 -11.04
CA LEU A 299 -4.34 -2.10 -11.10
C LEU A 299 -3.72 -2.27 -9.72
N ILE A 300 -3.63 -1.22 -8.91
CA ILE A 300 -3.19 -1.30 -7.51
C ILE A 300 -4.04 -2.32 -6.75
N ARG A 301 -5.36 -2.26 -6.91
CA ARG A 301 -6.28 -3.22 -6.29
C ARG A 301 -5.99 -4.67 -6.72
N ILE A 302 -5.80 -4.90 -8.03
CA ILE A 302 -5.54 -6.24 -8.57
C ILE A 302 -4.23 -6.79 -8.01
N CYS A 303 -3.16 -5.99 -7.98
CA CYS A 303 -1.87 -6.38 -7.43
C CYS A 303 -1.96 -6.68 -5.93
N LEU A 304 -2.59 -5.80 -5.14
CA LEU A 304 -2.76 -6.01 -3.70
C LEU A 304 -3.59 -7.26 -3.40
N GLN A 305 -4.68 -7.49 -4.12
CA GLN A 305 -5.48 -8.71 -3.98
C GLN A 305 -4.70 -9.97 -4.37
N GLY A 306 -3.89 -9.88 -5.42
CA GLY A 306 -3.01 -10.96 -5.85
C GLY A 306 -1.94 -11.29 -4.81
N ALA A 307 -1.25 -10.29 -4.27
CA ALA A 307 -0.23 -10.46 -3.24
C ALA A 307 -0.81 -11.11 -1.96
N LEU A 308 -1.96 -10.63 -1.50
CA LEU A 308 -2.65 -11.21 -0.34
C LEU A 308 -3.20 -12.63 -0.61
N LYS A 309 -3.54 -12.95 -1.85
CA LYS A 309 -3.94 -14.31 -2.24
C LYS A 309 -2.73 -15.23 -2.23
N LEU A 310 -1.62 -14.80 -2.81
CA LEU A 310 -0.36 -15.56 -2.83
C LEU A 310 0.12 -15.87 -1.41
N GLU A 311 0.14 -14.88 -0.53
CA GLU A 311 0.49 -15.05 0.89
C GLU A 311 -0.36 -16.12 1.59
N ARG A 312 -1.66 -16.14 1.34
CA ARG A 312 -2.56 -17.16 1.91
C ARG A 312 -2.28 -18.57 1.37
N GLU A 313 -1.90 -18.68 0.12
CA GLU A 313 -1.63 -19.97 -0.54
C GLU A 313 -0.25 -20.52 -0.18
N THR A 314 0.77 -19.66 -0.09
CA THR A 314 2.17 -20.04 0.16
C THR A 314 2.57 -19.95 1.62
N LYS A 315 1.81 -19.24 2.46
CA LYS A 315 2.16 -18.87 3.85
C LYS A 315 3.45 -18.02 3.94
N SER A 316 3.85 -17.38 2.83
CA SER A 316 4.98 -16.47 2.73
C SER A 316 4.45 -15.07 2.34
N ASP A 317 4.96 -14.04 2.97
CA ASP A 317 4.66 -12.64 2.67
C ASP A 317 5.59 -12.03 1.62
N GLU A 318 6.48 -12.84 1.04
CA GLU A 318 7.48 -12.44 0.04
C GLU A 318 6.86 -11.65 -1.13
N GLY A 319 5.76 -12.15 -1.71
CA GLY A 319 5.09 -11.47 -2.82
C GLY A 319 4.53 -10.10 -2.45
N LEU A 320 4.04 -9.92 -1.22
CA LEU A 320 3.58 -8.62 -0.75
C LEU A 320 4.76 -7.67 -0.50
N HIS A 321 5.84 -8.17 0.10
CA HIS A 321 7.06 -7.40 0.33
C HIS A 321 7.67 -6.90 -0.97
N GLU A 322 7.86 -7.79 -1.94
CA GLU A 322 8.44 -7.44 -3.23
C GLU A 322 7.59 -6.42 -4.00
N PHE A 323 6.26 -6.59 -3.96
CA PHE A 323 5.31 -5.63 -4.54
C PHE A 323 5.45 -4.23 -3.90
N LEU A 324 5.40 -4.14 -2.57
CA LEU A 324 5.46 -2.85 -1.86
C LEU A 324 6.85 -2.19 -1.94
N ASP A 325 7.92 -2.98 -1.86
CA ASP A 325 9.29 -2.48 -1.98
C ASP A 325 9.56 -1.91 -3.39
N ARG A 326 9.03 -2.56 -4.42
CA ARG A 326 9.14 -2.04 -5.78
C ARG A 326 8.41 -0.70 -5.92
N ILE A 327 7.21 -0.59 -5.38
CA ILE A 327 6.44 0.67 -5.36
C ILE A 327 7.19 1.78 -4.61
N ASN A 328 7.85 1.48 -3.50
CA ASN A 328 8.63 2.44 -2.73
C ASN A 328 9.85 3.02 -3.48
N ARG A 329 10.34 2.35 -4.54
CA ARG A 329 11.47 2.85 -5.35
C ARG A 329 11.11 3.98 -6.32
N LEU A 330 9.90 4.51 -6.25
CA LEU A 330 9.42 5.53 -7.19
C LEU A 330 10.31 6.79 -7.20
N GLU A 331 10.67 7.34 -6.05
CA GLU A 331 11.51 8.55 -5.98
C GLU A 331 12.88 8.35 -6.60
N THR A 332 13.56 7.29 -6.20
CA THR A 332 14.88 6.94 -6.74
C THR A 332 14.85 6.77 -8.26
N LYS A 333 13.74 6.23 -8.78
CA LYS A 333 13.59 6.00 -10.22
C LYS A 333 13.29 7.30 -10.97
N LEU A 334 12.49 8.20 -10.39
CA LEU A 334 12.23 9.54 -10.95
C LEU A 334 13.51 10.38 -10.98
N GLU A 335 14.30 10.41 -9.91
CA GLU A 335 15.58 11.11 -9.86
C GLU A 335 16.59 10.57 -10.90
N ALA A 336 16.62 9.23 -11.07
CA ALA A 336 17.50 8.61 -12.06
C ALA A 336 17.09 8.93 -13.51
N GLU A 337 15.80 9.10 -13.78
CA GLU A 337 15.29 9.48 -15.11
C GLU A 337 15.45 10.98 -15.41
N ASP A 338 15.26 11.85 -14.41
CA ASP A 338 15.46 13.31 -14.57
C ASP A 338 16.95 13.66 -14.86
N GLY A 339 17.91 12.85 -14.40
CA GLY A 339 19.34 13.01 -14.65
C GLY A 339 19.83 12.54 -16.04
N ARG A 340 19.01 11.82 -16.81
CA ARG A 340 19.41 11.17 -18.07
C ARG A 340 19.07 11.92 -19.36
N GLU A 341 18.59 13.15 -19.32
CA GLU A 341 18.18 13.85 -20.54
C GLU A 341 19.30 14.57 -21.28
N SER A 342 19.88 13.88 -22.28
CA SER A 342 20.48 14.60 -23.40
C SER A 342 19.53 14.55 -24.63
N ALA A 343 19.43 15.66 -25.36
CA ALA A 343 18.64 15.71 -26.59
C ALA A 343 19.08 14.67 -27.63
N SER A 344 20.34 14.21 -27.55
CA SER A 344 20.91 13.19 -28.43
C SER A 344 20.41 11.79 -28.10
N GLU A 345 20.19 11.46 -26.83
CA GLU A 345 19.64 10.15 -26.43
C GLU A 345 18.19 10.00 -26.85
N LEU A 346 17.41 11.08 -26.75
CA LEU A 346 16.02 11.08 -27.21
C LEU A 346 15.93 10.92 -28.74
N ALA A 347 16.77 11.60 -29.51
CA ALA A 347 16.82 11.46 -30.96
C ALA A 347 17.22 10.02 -31.35
N ALA A 348 18.26 9.46 -30.73
CA ALA A 348 18.67 8.09 -30.96
C ALA A 348 17.57 7.07 -30.60
N TYR A 349 16.79 7.34 -29.55
CA TYR A 349 15.66 6.49 -29.18
C TYR A 349 14.53 6.53 -30.22
N VAL A 350 14.21 7.72 -30.78
CA VAL A 350 13.18 7.86 -31.84
C VAL A 350 13.61 7.15 -33.12
N ASP A 351 14.87 7.23 -33.48
CA ASP A 351 15.39 6.66 -34.73
C ASP A 351 15.55 5.13 -34.66
N ASN A 352 15.88 4.60 -33.49
CA ASN A 352 16.20 3.18 -33.29
C ASN A 352 15.06 2.35 -32.69
N ALA A 353 14.16 2.96 -31.92
CA ALA A 353 13.09 2.23 -31.25
C ALA A 353 11.98 1.85 -32.23
N SER A 354 11.86 0.57 -32.53
CA SER A 354 10.82 0.03 -33.41
C SER A 354 9.64 -0.50 -32.60
N ASP A 355 8.43 -0.16 -33.04
CA ASP A 355 7.16 -0.72 -32.58
C ASP A 355 6.65 -1.85 -33.49
N THR A 356 7.39 -2.14 -34.58
CA THR A 356 7.05 -3.18 -35.54
C THR A 356 8.03 -4.35 -35.46
N CYS A 357 7.53 -5.54 -35.79
CA CYS A 357 8.31 -6.76 -35.81
C CYS A 357 9.32 -6.74 -36.96
N ALA A 358 10.60 -7.03 -36.67
CA ALA A 358 11.66 -7.02 -37.68
C ALA A 358 11.50 -8.07 -38.78
N VAL A 359 10.68 -9.10 -38.58
CA VAL A 359 10.41 -10.16 -39.57
C VAL A 359 9.19 -9.86 -40.45
N CYS A 360 8.10 -9.38 -39.90
CA CYS A 360 6.83 -9.24 -40.64
C CYS A 360 6.33 -7.80 -40.76
N ASP A 361 7.06 -6.82 -40.26
CA ASP A 361 6.75 -5.36 -40.26
C ASP A 361 5.40 -4.96 -39.66
N LYS A 362 4.73 -5.88 -38.94
CA LYS A 362 3.48 -5.60 -38.23
C LYS A 362 3.71 -5.10 -36.82
N PRO A 363 2.82 -4.26 -36.27
CA PRO A 363 2.92 -3.75 -34.89
C PRO A 363 2.97 -4.88 -33.86
N VAL A 364 3.77 -4.71 -32.82
CA VAL A 364 3.93 -5.66 -31.72
C VAL A 364 3.29 -5.10 -30.46
N GLU A 365 2.09 -5.58 -30.13
CA GLU A 365 1.30 -5.11 -28.98
C GLU A 365 1.25 -6.11 -27.81
N ASP A 366 1.85 -7.28 -27.91
CA ASP A 366 1.77 -8.36 -26.94
C ASP A 366 3.17 -8.83 -26.52
N ARG A 367 3.23 -9.95 -25.78
CA ARG A 367 4.49 -10.63 -25.46
C ARG A 367 5.35 -10.79 -26.71
N CYS A 368 6.62 -10.49 -26.57
CA CYS A 368 7.52 -10.46 -27.71
C CYS A 368 8.93 -10.85 -27.27
N PHE A 369 9.82 -10.96 -28.26
CA PHE A 369 11.26 -11.05 -28.03
C PHE A 369 11.94 -9.77 -28.48
N ARG A 370 13.02 -9.41 -27.81
CA ARG A 370 13.87 -8.27 -28.18
C ARG A 370 15.29 -8.73 -28.42
N TRP A 371 15.84 -8.22 -29.50
CA TRP A 371 17.27 -8.34 -29.85
C TRP A 371 17.83 -6.95 -30.08
N ASN A 372 18.63 -6.44 -29.17
CA ASN A 372 19.03 -5.03 -29.13
C ASN A 372 17.79 -4.10 -29.23
N ASP A 373 17.72 -3.29 -30.30
CA ASP A 373 16.63 -2.37 -30.56
C ASP A 373 15.49 -2.92 -31.42
N ARG A 374 15.58 -4.20 -31.83
CA ARG A 374 14.57 -4.86 -32.67
C ARG A 374 13.60 -5.68 -31.81
N VAL A 375 12.33 -5.67 -32.20
CA VAL A 375 11.28 -6.47 -31.56
C VAL A 375 10.74 -7.53 -32.52
N PHE A 376 10.29 -8.67 -31.96
CA PHE A 376 9.85 -9.83 -32.71
C PHE A 376 8.61 -10.43 -32.07
N HIS A 377 7.57 -10.74 -32.88
CA HIS A 377 6.44 -11.51 -32.35
C HIS A 377 6.91 -12.90 -31.91
N THR A 378 6.30 -13.45 -30.88
CA THR A 378 6.53 -14.85 -30.47
C THR A 378 6.31 -15.83 -31.64
N THR A 379 5.28 -15.57 -32.45
CA THR A 379 4.94 -16.38 -33.64
C THR A 379 5.94 -16.23 -34.80
N CYS A 380 6.75 -15.16 -34.79
CA CYS A 380 7.81 -14.95 -35.82
C CYS A 380 9.17 -15.52 -35.40
N MET A 381 9.26 -16.09 -34.20
CA MET A 381 10.49 -16.69 -33.68
C MET A 381 10.72 -18.09 -34.26
N GLN A 382 10.91 -18.16 -35.57
CA GLN A 382 11.18 -19.42 -36.28
C GLN A 382 12.53 -19.36 -37.01
N CYS A 383 13.29 -20.45 -36.92
CA CYS A 383 14.53 -20.56 -37.64
C CYS A 383 14.27 -20.65 -39.15
N SER A 384 14.84 -19.73 -39.91
CA SER A 384 14.63 -19.67 -41.36
C SER A 384 15.30 -20.84 -42.13
N SER A 385 16.22 -21.57 -41.50
CA SER A 385 16.91 -22.70 -42.12
C SER A 385 16.19 -24.02 -41.90
N CYS A 386 15.69 -24.30 -40.71
CA CYS A 386 15.07 -25.60 -40.37
C CYS A 386 13.59 -25.50 -39.96
N GLY A 387 13.03 -24.28 -39.84
CA GLY A 387 11.64 -24.08 -39.44
C GLY A 387 11.36 -24.33 -37.95
N HIS A 388 12.42 -24.65 -37.15
CA HIS A 388 12.25 -24.91 -35.74
C HIS A 388 11.81 -23.64 -34.99
N ASP A 389 10.89 -23.79 -34.01
CA ASP A 389 10.44 -22.70 -33.17
C ASP A 389 11.53 -22.33 -32.14
N THR A 390 12.13 -21.16 -32.31
CA THR A 390 13.22 -20.67 -31.45
C THR A 390 12.68 -19.92 -30.24
N ALA A 391 11.39 -19.77 -30.07
CA ALA A 391 10.77 -19.09 -28.91
C ALA A 391 11.01 -19.88 -27.61
N PHE A 392 11.10 -21.21 -27.67
CA PHE A 392 11.35 -22.07 -26.51
C PHE A 392 12.84 -22.25 -26.21
N GLU A 393 13.70 -22.10 -27.22
CA GLU A 393 15.17 -22.24 -27.15
C GLU A 393 15.84 -20.97 -27.69
N SER A 394 15.48 -19.83 -27.07
CA SER A 394 16.02 -18.53 -27.51
C SER A 394 17.53 -18.36 -27.20
N GLU A 395 18.06 -19.19 -26.28
CA GLU A 395 19.50 -19.24 -26.01
C GLU A 395 20.25 -19.78 -27.23
N GLY A 396 21.18 -18.99 -27.76
CA GLY A 396 21.98 -19.35 -28.96
C GLY A 396 21.32 -19.02 -30.31
N ALA A 397 20.03 -18.64 -30.33
CA ALA A 397 19.40 -18.09 -31.53
C ALA A 397 19.99 -16.71 -31.86
N VAL A 398 20.17 -16.42 -33.18
CA VAL A 398 20.82 -15.21 -33.67
C VAL A 398 19.93 -14.51 -34.71
N TRP A 399 19.89 -13.18 -34.65
CA TRP A 399 19.31 -12.35 -35.69
C TRP A 399 20.38 -11.96 -36.72
N ASP A 400 20.18 -12.36 -37.97
CA ASP A 400 21.03 -11.94 -39.11
C ASP A 400 20.45 -10.66 -39.73
N GLU A 401 21.08 -9.53 -39.44
CA GLU A 401 20.60 -8.22 -39.87
C GLU A 401 20.72 -8.00 -41.38
N ARG A 402 21.65 -8.70 -42.05
CA ARG A 402 21.84 -8.56 -43.50
C ARG A 402 20.73 -9.26 -44.27
N GLU A 403 20.38 -10.47 -43.84
CA GLU A 403 19.36 -11.29 -44.51
C GLU A 403 17.98 -11.18 -43.85
N LYS A 404 17.85 -10.36 -42.80
CA LYS A 404 16.59 -10.14 -42.02
C LYS A 404 15.91 -11.46 -41.63
N ARG A 405 16.69 -12.39 -41.07
CA ARG A 405 16.22 -13.73 -40.69
C ARG A 405 16.72 -14.15 -39.30
N ILE A 406 15.96 -15.04 -38.67
CA ILE A 406 16.34 -15.68 -37.40
C ILE A 406 16.97 -17.03 -37.71
N LEU A 407 18.09 -17.34 -37.07
CA LEU A 407 18.76 -18.64 -37.09
C LEU A 407 18.76 -19.23 -35.70
N GLY A 408 18.31 -20.47 -35.53
CA GLY A 408 18.44 -21.22 -34.27
C GLY A 408 19.89 -21.55 -33.96
N GLY A 409 20.23 -21.82 -32.70
CA GLY A 409 21.60 -22.02 -32.23
C GLY A 409 22.38 -23.07 -33.05
N GLU A 410 21.76 -24.20 -33.38
CA GLU A 410 22.37 -25.25 -34.23
C GLU A 410 22.61 -24.79 -35.67
N CYS A 411 21.72 -23.96 -36.22
CA CYS A 411 21.82 -23.45 -37.60
C CYS A 411 22.68 -22.18 -37.70
N ALA A 412 22.98 -21.54 -36.60
CA ALA A 412 23.80 -20.33 -36.54
C ALA A 412 25.31 -20.63 -36.68
N GLY A 413 25.77 -21.83 -36.29
CA GLY A 413 27.16 -22.23 -36.35
C GLY A 413 28.09 -21.24 -35.65
N ASP A 414 29.29 -20.98 -36.25
CA ASP A 414 30.26 -20.01 -35.71
C ASP A 414 29.76 -18.56 -35.61
N ARG A 415 28.58 -18.24 -36.15
CA ARG A 415 27.93 -16.93 -36.02
C ARG A 415 27.32 -16.68 -34.62
N SER A 416 27.28 -17.71 -33.76
CA SER A 416 26.83 -17.60 -32.36
C SER A 416 27.64 -16.59 -31.52
N ASN A 417 28.77 -16.13 -32.04
CA ASN A 417 29.65 -15.13 -31.42
C ASN A 417 29.24 -13.67 -31.74
N THR A 418 28.13 -13.44 -32.46
CA THR A 418 27.58 -12.10 -32.66
C THR A 418 26.99 -11.59 -31.33
N ARG A 419 27.43 -10.39 -30.93
CA ARG A 419 27.02 -9.74 -29.66
C ARG A 419 25.50 -9.50 -29.63
N GLY A 420 24.75 -10.30 -28.92
CA GLY A 420 23.33 -10.15 -28.68
C GLY A 420 22.66 -11.46 -28.28
N SER A 421 21.59 -11.40 -27.56
CA SER A 421 20.70 -12.52 -27.22
C SER A 421 19.27 -12.09 -27.32
N PHE A 422 18.39 -13.01 -27.67
CA PHE A 422 16.94 -12.74 -27.58
C PHE A 422 16.50 -12.72 -26.10
N VAL A 423 15.87 -11.62 -25.70
CA VAL A 423 15.30 -11.46 -24.37
C VAL A 423 13.79 -11.49 -24.49
N ALA A 424 13.14 -12.38 -23.73
CA ALA A 424 11.70 -12.44 -23.64
C ALA A 424 11.18 -11.20 -22.91
N ILE A 425 10.22 -10.53 -23.52
CA ILE A 425 9.58 -9.30 -23.01
C ILE A 425 8.13 -9.60 -22.66
N THR A 426 7.73 -9.24 -21.44
CA THR A 426 6.36 -9.41 -21.00
C THR A 426 5.44 -8.42 -21.73
N ARG A 427 4.12 -8.68 -21.68
CA ARG A 427 3.11 -7.76 -22.24
C ARG A 427 3.18 -6.39 -21.60
N LEU A 428 3.40 -6.31 -20.28
CA LEU A 428 3.44 -5.04 -19.55
C LEU A 428 4.71 -4.25 -19.89
N GLN A 429 5.85 -4.92 -19.98
CA GLN A 429 7.10 -4.31 -20.45
C GLN A 429 6.98 -3.76 -21.88
N GLN A 430 6.28 -4.50 -22.76
CA GLN A 430 6.03 -4.02 -24.12
C GLN A 430 5.11 -2.80 -24.13
N TYR A 431 4.08 -2.76 -23.29
CA TYR A 431 3.23 -1.56 -23.16
C TYR A 431 4.01 -0.33 -22.72
N VAL A 432 4.88 -0.46 -21.73
CA VAL A 432 5.76 0.66 -21.30
C VAL A 432 6.68 1.11 -22.43
N HIS A 433 7.26 0.17 -23.18
CA HIS A 433 8.08 0.48 -24.34
C HIS A 433 7.28 1.29 -25.38
N LEU A 434 6.08 0.85 -25.73
CA LEU A 434 5.22 1.54 -26.69
C LEU A 434 4.82 2.95 -26.21
N LEU A 435 4.58 3.15 -24.91
CA LEU A 435 4.31 4.47 -24.33
C LEU A 435 5.53 5.40 -24.45
N ARG A 436 6.74 4.88 -24.20
CA ARG A 436 7.99 5.64 -24.38
C ARG A 436 8.25 6.01 -25.83
N VAL A 437 8.00 5.10 -26.76
CA VAL A 437 8.09 5.37 -28.22
C VAL A 437 7.09 6.44 -28.63
N ALA A 438 5.84 6.33 -28.20
CA ALA A 438 4.80 7.32 -28.51
C ALA A 438 5.14 8.70 -27.93
N HIS A 439 5.65 8.76 -26.69
CA HIS A 439 6.11 9.98 -26.06
C HIS A 439 7.26 10.64 -26.83
N ALA A 440 8.26 9.85 -27.25
CA ALA A 440 9.40 10.35 -28.00
C ALA A 440 8.98 10.88 -29.39
N ARG A 441 8.07 10.19 -30.08
CA ARG A 441 7.48 10.64 -31.36
C ARG A 441 6.70 11.95 -31.19
N LEU A 442 5.90 12.07 -30.13
CA LEU A 442 5.20 13.33 -29.81
C LEU A 442 6.18 14.49 -29.64
N LEU A 443 7.23 14.29 -28.84
CA LEU A 443 8.29 15.31 -28.66
C LEU A 443 8.96 15.70 -29.96
N ALA A 444 9.29 14.76 -30.83
CA ALA A 444 9.88 15.01 -32.14
C ALA A 444 8.92 15.84 -33.00
N THR A 445 7.64 15.47 -33.07
CA THR A 445 6.62 16.22 -33.84
C THR A 445 6.46 17.64 -33.35
N LEU A 446 6.38 17.85 -32.02
CA LEU A 446 6.23 19.19 -31.44
C LEU A 446 7.48 20.09 -31.62
N ARG A 447 8.67 19.49 -31.68
CA ARG A 447 9.91 20.21 -32.03
C ARG A 447 9.93 20.64 -33.50
N THR A 448 9.55 19.75 -34.41
CA THR A 448 9.53 20.05 -35.87
C THR A 448 8.45 21.04 -36.24
N SER A 449 7.31 21.08 -35.53
CA SER A 449 6.25 22.09 -35.73
C SER A 449 6.57 23.47 -35.16
N GLY A 450 7.72 23.63 -34.49
CA GLY A 450 8.11 24.91 -33.85
C GLY A 450 7.30 25.27 -32.62
N ALA A 451 6.49 24.34 -32.12
CA ALA A 451 5.66 24.53 -30.93
C ALA A 451 6.50 24.55 -29.62
N LEU A 452 7.74 24.09 -29.68
CA LEU A 452 8.66 24.05 -28.55
C LEU A 452 9.88 24.95 -28.83
N PRO A 453 10.32 25.78 -27.86
CA PRO A 453 11.50 26.62 -27.99
C PRO A 453 12.78 25.77 -28.11
N HIS A 454 13.70 26.20 -28.99
CA HIS A 454 14.98 25.54 -29.23
C HIS A 454 16.05 25.75 -28.15
N THR A 455 15.70 26.14 -26.92
CA THR A 455 16.67 26.52 -25.89
C THR A 455 16.75 25.57 -24.72
N SER A 456 17.97 25.14 -24.48
CA SER A 456 18.44 24.55 -23.22
C SER A 456 18.44 25.61 -22.10
N GLY A 457 17.31 25.92 -21.51
CA GLY A 457 17.17 26.79 -20.34
C GLY A 457 16.78 25.98 -19.10
N LYS A 458 17.50 26.20 -18.00
CA LYS A 458 17.16 25.61 -16.70
C LYS A 458 15.70 25.92 -16.35
N LEU A 459 14.91 24.92 -16.10
CA LEU A 459 13.56 25.06 -15.57
C LEU A 459 13.61 25.74 -14.19
N SER A 460 13.02 26.93 -14.10
CA SER A 460 12.70 27.54 -12.81
C SER A 460 11.46 26.83 -12.23
N SER A 461 11.55 26.35 -11.00
CA SER A 461 10.43 25.79 -10.25
C SER A 461 9.32 26.85 -10.11
N ALA A 462 8.24 26.68 -10.85
CA ALA A 462 7.04 27.48 -10.67
C ALA A 462 6.37 27.08 -9.34
N GLN A 463 6.18 28.08 -8.48
CA GLN A 463 5.44 27.94 -7.23
C GLN A 463 4.00 27.52 -7.54
N GLY A 464 3.59 26.37 -6.99
CA GLY A 464 2.27 25.80 -7.17
C GLY A 464 1.17 26.71 -6.62
N VAL A 465 0.13 26.88 -7.40
CA VAL A 465 -1.15 27.43 -6.95
C VAL A 465 -1.81 26.37 -6.05
N ALA A 466 -1.74 26.58 -4.74
CA ALA A 466 -2.39 25.76 -3.74
C ALA A 466 -3.91 25.85 -3.92
N GLY A 467 -4.57 24.74 -4.27
CA GLY A 467 -6.04 24.64 -4.32
C GLY A 467 -6.61 23.65 -5.34
N PHE A 468 -5.90 23.40 -6.44
CA PHE A 468 -6.39 22.51 -7.49
C PHE A 468 -6.22 21.00 -7.20
N PRO A 469 -5.14 20.54 -6.51
CA PRO A 469 -4.97 19.13 -6.15
C PRO A 469 -6.07 18.60 -5.25
N GLU A 470 -6.56 19.42 -4.32
CA GLU A 470 -7.62 19.06 -3.37
C GLU A 470 -8.95 18.79 -4.08
N LEU A 471 -9.31 19.65 -5.06
CA LEU A 471 -10.53 19.48 -5.86
C LEU A 471 -10.48 18.23 -6.74
N LEU A 472 -9.34 17.97 -7.37
CA LEU A 472 -9.17 16.78 -8.21
C LEU A 472 -9.12 15.51 -7.35
N TYR A 473 -8.44 15.57 -6.20
CA TYR A 473 -8.42 14.50 -5.21
C TYR A 473 -9.83 14.20 -4.68
N GLN A 474 -10.61 15.25 -4.40
CA GLN A 474 -12.02 15.12 -4.02
C GLN A 474 -12.88 14.60 -5.18
N MET A 475 -12.67 15.05 -6.42
CA MET A 475 -13.41 14.57 -7.60
C MET A 475 -13.09 13.11 -7.94
N ILE A 476 -11.83 12.67 -7.80
CA ILE A 476 -11.44 11.27 -7.93
C ILE A 476 -12.09 10.41 -6.84
N GLN A 477 -12.27 10.98 -5.64
CA GLN A 477 -12.99 10.32 -4.54
C GLN A 477 -14.50 10.31 -4.75
N THR A 478 -15.09 11.38 -5.28
CA THR A 478 -16.56 11.53 -5.42
C THR A 478 -17.13 10.75 -6.60
N SER A 479 -16.32 10.35 -7.59
CA SER A 479 -16.82 9.54 -8.72
C SER A 479 -17.38 8.14 -8.33
N LYS A 480 -17.36 7.79 -7.03
CA LYS A 480 -18.00 6.59 -6.47
C LYS A 480 -18.94 6.84 -5.30
N SER A 481 -19.15 8.08 -4.86
CA SER A 481 -20.05 8.36 -3.73
C SER A 481 -21.36 9.01 -4.15
N THR A 482 -22.09 8.36 -5.06
CA THR A 482 -23.56 8.51 -5.15
C THR A 482 -24.29 7.53 -4.20
N THR A 483 -23.64 7.06 -3.15
CA THR A 483 -24.29 6.34 -2.08
C THR A 483 -23.93 7.02 -0.77
N HIS A 484 -24.91 7.74 -0.24
CA HIS A 484 -25.04 8.24 1.14
C HIS A 484 -23.71 8.55 1.87
N ASN A 485 -23.53 9.82 2.21
CA ASN A 485 -22.68 10.25 3.33
C ASN A 485 -23.11 9.44 4.57
N GLN A 486 -22.47 8.31 4.80
CA GLN A 486 -22.57 7.60 6.06
C GLN A 486 -21.66 8.35 7.02
N ASP A 487 -22.25 8.88 8.09
CA ASP A 487 -21.52 9.50 9.18
C ASP A 487 -20.47 8.51 9.68
N ILE A 488 -19.20 8.85 9.45
CA ILE A 488 -18.08 8.06 9.93
C ILE A 488 -17.88 8.48 11.38
N ASP A 489 -18.18 7.58 12.30
CA ASP A 489 -18.01 7.81 13.72
C ASP A 489 -16.67 7.23 14.20
N TYR A 490 -15.82 8.11 14.72
CA TYR A 490 -14.54 7.72 15.33
C TYR A 490 -14.76 7.48 16.82
N ARG A 491 -14.58 6.23 17.24
CA ARG A 491 -14.72 5.83 18.65
C ARG A 491 -13.38 5.92 19.38
N PRO A 492 -13.37 6.35 20.65
CA PRO A 492 -12.15 6.49 21.45
C PRO A 492 -11.49 5.13 21.74
N SER A 493 -10.20 5.18 22.04
CA SER A 493 -9.41 4.01 22.42
C SER A 493 -9.84 3.43 23.78
N PRO A 494 -9.94 2.11 23.94
CA PRO A 494 -10.15 1.45 25.23
C PRO A 494 -8.87 1.34 26.07
N ILE A 495 -7.71 1.65 25.51
CA ILE A 495 -6.40 1.58 26.18
C ILE A 495 -6.24 2.71 27.19
N ARG A 496 -5.68 2.39 28.35
CA ARG A 496 -5.31 3.34 29.40
C ARG A 496 -3.86 3.12 29.80
N GLN A 497 -3.17 4.19 30.18
CA GLN A 497 -1.83 4.12 30.74
C GLN A 497 -1.87 4.15 32.26
N VAL A 498 -0.94 3.43 32.91
CA VAL A 498 -0.79 3.44 34.35
C VAL A 498 -0.17 4.76 34.80
N HIS A 499 -0.85 5.49 35.67
CA HIS A 499 -0.33 6.70 36.29
C HIS A 499 0.08 6.44 37.73
N LEU A 500 1.37 6.69 38.04
CA LEU A 500 1.89 6.68 39.41
C LEU A 500 1.57 8.01 40.10
N SER A 501 1.00 7.92 41.28
CA SER A 501 0.79 9.03 42.18
C SER A 501 1.62 8.82 43.45
N PHE A 502 2.00 9.92 44.13
CA PHE A 502 2.73 9.86 45.38
C PHE A 502 1.83 10.38 46.50
N ALA A 503 1.75 9.62 47.59
CA ALA A 503 1.10 10.09 48.81
C ALA A 503 1.90 11.24 49.41
N GLN A 504 1.43 12.46 49.23
CA GLN A 504 1.98 13.61 49.95
C GLN A 504 1.50 13.56 51.41
N THR A 505 2.11 12.71 52.21
CA THR A 505 2.02 12.86 53.65
C THR A 505 2.95 14.02 54.05
N ARG A 506 2.36 15.15 54.46
CA ARG A 506 3.17 16.18 55.14
C ARG A 506 3.80 15.49 56.37
N ASP A 507 5.10 15.24 56.29
CA ASP A 507 5.90 14.79 57.43
C ASP A 507 5.77 15.81 58.55
N ARG A 508 4.77 15.67 59.39
CA ARG A 508 4.83 16.12 60.77
C ARG A 508 5.24 14.90 61.56
N ASN A 509 6.45 14.95 62.11
CA ASN A 509 7.05 13.95 62.96
C ASN A 509 6.01 13.19 63.78
N PRO A 510 5.98 11.84 63.74
CA PRO A 510 5.19 11.08 64.68
C PRO A 510 5.74 11.38 66.08
N LEU A 511 4.92 11.98 66.95
CA LEU A 511 5.26 12.07 68.36
C LEU A 511 5.49 10.63 68.88
N ALA A 512 6.78 10.30 69.12
CA ALA A 512 7.14 9.09 69.82
C ALA A 512 6.71 9.27 71.28
N VAL A 513 5.78 8.43 71.74
CA VAL A 513 5.51 8.20 73.15
C VAL A 513 6.03 6.81 73.50
#